data_a7f0967e0ad34191f22db9d6956b5695
#
_entry.id   a7f0967e0ad34191f22db9d6956b5695
#
_cell.length_a   1.000
_cell.length_b   1.000
_cell.length_c   1.000
_cell.angle_alpha   90.00
_cell.angle_beta   90.00
_cell.angle_gamma   90.00
#
_symmetry.space_group_name_H-M   'P 1'
#
loop_
_entity.id
_entity.type
_entity.pdbx_description
1 polymer ?
#
loop_
_entity_poly.entity_id
_entity_poly.type
_entity_poly.pdbx_seq_one_letter_code
_entity_poly.pdbx_strand_id
1 'polypeptide(L)'
;IQRARTDSGFEDQLLEYPLIDMGLKRKDCYSIIKNAGLPEPPRSSCWFCPFHSVEEWRRLKRRTPDLFEQAVELETMLGDRRESLGKDRSYMTRFNRPLDQVIDDQLILFDDDSEGPHGCDSGSCFT
;
A
#
# COMPACT_ATOMS: atom_id res chain seq x y z
N ILE A 1 10.68 -7.24 14.70
CA ILE A 1 10.07 -7.64 16.00
C ILE A 1 8.60 -7.28 15.92
N GLN A 2 7.74 -8.30 15.85
CA GLN A 2 6.30 -8.11 15.80
C GLN A 2 5.83 -7.61 17.16
N ARG A 3 5.13 -6.47 17.17
CA ARG A 3 4.48 -5.96 18.37
C ARG A 3 3.14 -6.69 18.54
N ALA A 4 3.18 -7.84 19.22
CA ALA A 4 1.96 -8.44 19.71
C ALA A 4 1.44 -7.59 20.90
N ARG A 5 0.18 -7.20 20.87
CA ARG A 5 -0.47 -6.61 22.03
C ARG A 5 -0.74 -7.73 23.02
N THR A 6 -0.37 -7.52 24.29
CA THR A 6 -0.66 -8.47 25.36
C THR A 6 -2.02 -8.27 26.00
N ASP A 7 -2.67 -7.13 25.70
CA ASP A 7 -3.98 -6.76 26.23
C ASP A 7 -4.86 -6.17 25.13
N SER A 8 -6.10 -6.63 25.06
CA SER A 8 -7.11 -6.12 24.11
C SER A 8 -7.71 -4.78 24.56
N GLY A 9 -7.58 -4.43 25.84
CA GLY A 9 -8.27 -3.32 26.47
C GLY A 9 -9.77 -3.57 26.74
N PHE A 10 -10.27 -4.79 26.48
CA PHE A 10 -11.63 -5.23 26.73
C PHE A 10 -11.63 -6.54 27.50
N GLU A 11 -12.42 -6.62 28.59
CA GLU A 11 -12.44 -7.78 29.50
C GLU A 11 -12.94 -9.07 28.83
N ASP A 12 -13.81 -8.93 27.80
CA ASP A 12 -14.45 -10.06 27.11
C ASP A 12 -13.71 -10.51 25.85
N GLN A 13 -12.49 -10.01 25.58
CA GLN A 13 -11.74 -10.35 24.37
C GLN A 13 -10.45 -11.10 24.68
N LEU A 14 -10.34 -12.31 24.14
CA LEU A 14 -9.12 -13.09 24.14
C LEU A 14 -8.31 -12.76 22.87
N LEU A 15 -7.06 -12.33 23.06
CA LEU A 15 -6.14 -12.10 21.96
C LEU A 15 -5.35 -13.37 21.65
N GLU A 16 -5.43 -13.82 20.40
CA GLU A 16 -4.66 -14.97 19.90
C GLU A 16 -3.80 -14.52 18.71
N TYR A 17 -2.60 -15.08 18.64
CA TYR A 17 -1.64 -14.77 17.56
C TYR A 17 -1.14 -16.06 16.89
N PRO A 18 -2.01 -16.83 16.21
CA PRO A 18 -1.68 -18.15 15.70
C PRO A 18 -0.47 -18.16 14.75
N LEU A 19 -0.27 -17.13 13.95
CA LEU A 19 0.91 -17.05 13.06
C LEU A 19 2.20 -16.85 13.84
N ILE A 20 2.17 -16.11 14.95
CA ILE A 20 3.32 -15.92 15.84
C ILE A 20 3.63 -17.22 16.57
N ASP A 21 2.62 -17.88 17.10
CA ASP A 21 2.74 -19.13 17.84
C ASP A 21 3.32 -20.25 16.95
N MET A 22 2.93 -20.29 15.68
CA MET A 22 3.48 -21.20 14.67
C MET A 22 4.82 -20.74 14.08
N GLY A 23 5.34 -19.57 14.46
CA GLY A 23 6.59 -19.02 13.92
C GLY A 23 6.54 -18.65 12.44
N LEU A 24 5.32 -18.46 11.88
CA LEU A 24 5.12 -18.21 10.46
C LEU A 24 5.33 -16.72 10.13
N LYS A 25 6.01 -16.48 9.02
CA LYS A 25 6.18 -15.18 8.40
C LYS A 25 5.22 -15.03 7.22
N ARG A 26 5.03 -13.79 6.74
CA ARG A 26 4.18 -13.51 5.57
C ARG A 26 4.55 -14.36 4.35
N LYS A 27 5.84 -14.59 4.10
CA LYS A 27 6.31 -15.46 3.00
C LYS A 27 5.77 -16.90 3.13
N ASP A 28 5.73 -17.42 4.34
CA ASP A 28 5.27 -18.78 4.60
C ASP A 28 3.76 -18.89 4.33
N CYS A 29 2.99 -17.81 4.60
CA CYS A 29 1.57 -17.75 4.30
C CYS A 29 1.29 -17.89 2.79
N TYR A 30 2.09 -17.28 1.92
CA TYR A 30 1.95 -17.46 0.47
C TYR A 30 2.17 -18.90 0.05
N SER A 31 3.18 -19.56 0.61
CA SER A 31 3.44 -20.96 0.33
C SER A 31 2.30 -21.87 0.80
N ILE A 32 1.73 -21.59 1.97
CA ILE A 32 0.59 -22.33 2.52
C ILE A 32 -0.65 -22.17 1.62
N ILE A 33 -0.96 -20.94 1.20
CA ILE A 33 -2.09 -20.64 0.32
C ILE A 33 -1.94 -21.35 -1.02
N LYS A 34 -0.75 -21.29 -1.61
CA LYS A 34 -0.43 -21.96 -2.87
C LYS A 34 -0.56 -23.48 -2.76
N ASN A 35 -0.04 -24.07 -1.68
CA ASN A 35 -0.13 -25.51 -1.43
C ASN A 35 -1.57 -25.97 -1.18
N ALA A 36 -2.43 -25.09 -0.65
CA ALA A 36 -3.86 -25.34 -0.50
C ALA A 36 -4.65 -25.20 -1.82
N GLY A 37 -3.99 -24.89 -2.94
CA GLY A 37 -4.63 -24.68 -4.24
C GLY A 37 -5.49 -23.42 -4.34
N LEU A 38 -5.31 -22.46 -3.41
CA LEU A 38 -6.02 -21.21 -3.39
C LEU A 38 -5.27 -20.15 -4.21
N PRO A 39 -5.99 -19.20 -4.84
CA PRO A 39 -5.36 -18.09 -5.55
C PRO A 39 -4.61 -17.18 -4.56
N GLU A 40 -3.46 -16.68 -5.01
CA GLU A 40 -2.70 -15.72 -4.21
C GLU A 40 -3.53 -14.45 -3.98
N PRO A 41 -3.73 -14.04 -2.72
CA PRO A 41 -4.53 -12.86 -2.41
C PRO A 41 -3.81 -11.59 -2.88
N PRO A 42 -4.52 -10.66 -3.52
CA PRO A 42 -3.95 -9.37 -3.88
C PRO A 42 -3.53 -8.61 -2.61
N ARG A 43 -2.57 -7.72 -2.75
CA ARG A 43 -2.20 -6.82 -1.65
C ARG A 43 -3.42 -5.99 -1.24
N SER A 44 -3.68 -5.97 0.06
CA SER A 44 -4.65 -5.04 0.62
C SER A 44 -3.94 -3.72 0.95
N SER A 45 -4.27 -2.67 0.25
CA SER A 45 -3.78 -1.32 0.50
C SER A 45 -4.91 -0.33 0.36
N CYS A 46 -4.82 0.80 1.06
CA CYS A 46 -5.80 1.87 0.91
C CYS A 46 -5.73 2.42 -0.52
N TRP A 47 -6.86 2.81 -1.10
CA TRP A 47 -6.93 3.36 -2.46
C TRP A 47 -6.08 4.62 -2.66
N PHE A 48 -5.73 5.33 -1.60
CA PHE A 48 -4.89 6.53 -1.59
C PHE A 48 -3.47 6.28 -1.05
N CYS A 49 -3.00 5.05 -1.05
CA CYS A 49 -1.71 4.71 -0.47
C CYS A 49 -0.54 5.24 -1.32
N PRO A 50 0.33 6.12 -0.81
CA PRO A 50 1.46 6.65 -1.57
C PRO A 50 2.55 5.61 -1.85
N PHE A 51 2.45 4.42 -1.24
CA PHE A 51 3.35 3.28 -1.47
C PHE A 51 2.84 2.32 -2.56
N HIS A 52 1.77 2.69 -3.29
CA HIS A 52 1.37 1.94 -4.47
C HIS A 52 2.49 1.98 -5.53
N SER A 53 2.73 0.83 -6.12
CA SER A 53 3.52 0.77 -7.36
C SER A 53 2.72 1.38 -8.51
N VAL A 54 3.41 1.73 -9.59
CA VAL A 54 2.76 2.25 -10.80
C VAL A 54 1.72 1.27 -11.34
N GLU A 55 2.01 -0.03 -11.30
CA GLU A 55 1.08 -1.06 -11.76
C GLU A 55 -0.16 -1.17 -10.85
N GLU A 56 -0.01 -0.98 -9.55
CA GLU A 56 -1.16 -0.91 -8.63
C GLU A 56 -2.05 0.31 -8.93
N TRP A 57 -1.45 1.47 -9.20
CA TRP A 57 -2.18 2.67 -9.63
C TRP A 57 -2.89 2.46 -10.98
N ARG A 58 -2.23 1.84 -11.97
CA ARG A 58 -2.85 1.47 -13.24
C ARG A 58 -4.00 0.49 -13.06
N ARG A 59 -3.84 -0.47 -12.16
CA ARG A 59 -4.89 -1.43 -11.81
C ARG A 59 -6.08 -0.74 -11.15
N LEU A 60 -5.83 0.20 -10.24
CA LEU A 60 -6.86 1.02 -9.60
C LEU A 60 -7.64 1.81 -10.67
N LYS A 61 -6.94 2.51 -11.57
CA LYS A 61 -7.55 3.27 -12.66
C LYS A 61 -8.43 2.40 -13.56
N ARG A 62 -7.98 1.18 -13.88
CA ARG A 62 -8.74 0.24 -14.72
C ARG A 62 -9.96 -0.38 -14.03
N ARG A 63 -9.85 -0.71 -12.73
CA ARG A 63 -10.89 -1.45 -12.01
C ARG A 63 -11.90 -0.56 -11.32
N THR A 64 -11.44 0.55 -10.79
CA THR A 64 -12.23 1.49 -9.98
C THR A 64 -11.81 2.91 -10.33
N PRO A 65 -12.18 3.43 -11.53
CA PRO A 65 -11.78 4.76 -11.99
C PRO A 65 -12.21 5.85 -11.01
N ASP A 66 -13.38 5.74 -10.40
CA ASP A 66 -13.87 6.72 -9.42
C ASP A 66 -12.93 6.87 -8.22
N LEU A 67 -12.35 5.76 -7.73
CA LEU A 67 -11.37 5.82 -6.64
C LEU A 67 -10.02 6.38 -7.09
N PHE A 68 -9.67 6.16 -8.35
CA PHE A 68 -8.46 6.76 -8.92
C PHE A 68 -8.61 8.28 -9.05
N GLU A 69 -9.76 8.76 -9.52
CA GLU A 69 -10.07 10.20 -9.60
C GLU A 69 -10.04 10.84 -8.20
N GLN A 70 -10.64 10.20 -7.21
CA GLN A 70 -10.57 10.66 -5.82
C GLN A 70 -9.12 10.73 -5.30
N ALA A 71 -8.24 9.82 -5.72
CA ALA A 71 -6.83 9.86 -5.35
C ALA A 71 -6.11 11.06 -6.00
N VAL A 72 -6.41 11.39 -7.25
CA VAL A 72 -5.89 12.58 -7.95
C VAL A 72 -6.38 13.87 -7.27
N GLU A 73 -7.65 13.94 -6.92
CA GLU A 73 -8.22 15.08 -6.17
C GLU A 73 -7.56 15.24 -4.80
N LEU A 74 -7.37 14.13 -4.07
CA LEU A 74 -6.69 14.13 -2.77
C LEU A 74 -5.24 14.61 -2.90
N GLU A 75 -4.50 14.14 -3.91
CA GLU A 75 -3.13 14.60 -4.18
C GLU A 75 -3.12 16.12 -4.42
N THR A 76 -4.03 16.63 -5.24
CA THR A 76 -4.15 18.05 -5.56
C THR A 76 -4.42 18.86 -4.29
N MET A 77 -5.42 18.47 -3.51
CA MET A 77 -5.78 19.12 -2.26
C MET A 77 -4.62 19.15 -1.25
N LEU A 78 -3.91 18.04 -1.10
CA LEU A 78 -2.74 17.94 -0.21
C LEU A 78 -1.58 18.80 -0.72
N GLY A 79 -1.34 18.82 -2.04
CA GLY A 79 -0.33 19.65 -2.69
C GLY A 79 -0.60 21.14 -2.45
N ASP A 80 -1.80 21.61 -2.73
CA ASP A 80 -2.22 23.00 -2.56
C ASP A 80 -2.15 23.43 -1.09
N ARG A 81 -2.54 22.53 -0.17
CA ARG A 81 -2.44 22.79 1.27
C ARG A 81 -0.99 22.96 1.71
N ARG A 82 -0.07 22.14 1.20
CA ARG A 82 1.35 22.27 1.52
C ARG A 82 1.94 23.57 0.97
N GLU A 83 1.63 23.93 -0.27
CA GLU A 83 2.06 25.18 -0.89
C GLU A 83 1.55 26.41 -0.12
N SER A 84 0.29 26.38 0.35
CA SER A 84 -0.26 27.46 1.18
C SER A 84 0.48 27.65 2.52
N LEU A 85 1.19 26.59 2.99
CA LEU A 85 2.04 26.62 4.18
C LEU A 85 3.51 26.93 3.86
N GLY A 86 3.84 27.33 2.63
CA GLY A 86 5.21 27.60 2.19
C GLY A 86 6.10 26.36 2.11
N LYS A 87 5.50 25.16 1.93
CA LYS A 87 6.21 23.89 1.80
C LYS A 87 6.11 23.38 0.36
N ASP A 88 7.07 22.55 -0.03
CA ASP A 88 7.05 21.92 -1.35
C ASP A 88 5.79 21.07 -1.53
N ARG A 89 5.25 21.05 -2.77
CA ARG A 89 4.11 20.22 -3.15
C ARG A 89 4.43 18.73 -2.91
N SER A 90 3.48 17.99 -2.39
CA SER A 90 3.58 16.53 -2.25
C SER A 90 2.87 15.81 -3.38
N TYR A 91 3.38 14.65 -3.72
CA TYR A 91 2.84 13.77 -4.76
C TYR A 91 2.62 12.36 -4.21
N MET A 92 1.66 11.63 -4.78
CA MET A 92 1.36 10.25 -4.41
C MET A 92 2.38 9.26 -5.00
N THR A 93 3.25 9.72 -5.88
CA THR A 93 4.28 8.91 -6.51
C THR A 93 5.67 9.46 -6.22
N ARG A 94 6.69 8.59 -6.29
CA ARG A 94 8.11 8.97 -6.16
C ARG A 94 8.65 9.85 -7.30
N PHE A 95 7.87 10.06 -8.36
CA PHE A 95 8.33 10.77 -9.56
C PHE A 95 8.19 12.30 -9.45
N ASN A 96 7.69 12.83 -8.35
CA ASN A 96 7.48 14.27 -8.12
C ASN A 96 6.65 14.93 -9.24
N ARG A 97 5.65 14.22 -9.73
CA ARG A 97 4.72 14.65 -10.78
C ARG A 97 3.30 14.22 -10.41
N PRO A 98 2.27 14.93 -10.90
CA PRO A 98 0.88 14.58 -10.68
C PRO A 98 0.58 13.12 -11.06
N LEU A 99 -0.23 12.45 -10.25
CA LEU A 99 -0.55 11.03 -10.37
C LEU A 99 -1.17 10.69 -11.73
N ASP A 100 -2.08 11.51 -12.22
CA ASP A 100 -2.73 11.36 -13.52
C ASP A 100 -1.70 11.37 -14.67
N GLN A 101 -0.74 12.30 -14.63
CA GLN A 101 0.31 12.40 -15.64
C GLN A 101 1.26 11.19 -15.61
N VAL A 102 1.65 10.75 -14.42
CA VAL A 102 2.54 9.58 -14.27
C VAL A 102 1.90 8.31 -14.83
N ILE A 103 0.58 8.17 -14.64
CA ILE A 103 -0.11 6.95 -15.09
C ILE A 103 -0.43 6.99 -16.58
N ASP A 104 -0.65 8.17 -17.17
CA ASP A 104 -0.94 8.33 -18.59
C ASP A 104 0.34 8.40 -19.46
N ASP A 105 1.45 8.85 -18.92
CA ASP A 105 2.73 8.82 -19.60
C ASP A 105 3.21 7.37 -19.82
N GLN A 106 3.24 6.96 -21.09
CA GLN A 106 3.84 5.68 -21.51
C GLN A 106 5.38 5.65 -21.36
N LEU A 107 5.97 6.72 -20.82
CA LEU A 107 7.42 6.94 -20.71
C LEU A 107 8.08 6.23 -19.52
N ILE A 108 7.40 5.29 -18.87
CA ILE A 108 8.07 4.42 -17.90
C ILE A 108 8.78 3.31 -18.68
N LEU A 109 9.85 3.69 -19.34
CA LEU A 109 10.82 2.79 -19.99
C LEU A 109 11.61 1.92 -18.98
N PHE A 110 11.41 2.19 -17.70
CA PHE A 110 11.98 1.44 -16.58
C PHE A 110 10.86 1.09 -15.63
N ASP A 111 9.99 0.16 -16.04
CA ASP A 111 9.25 -0.65 -15.08
C ASP A 111 10.32 -1.45 -14.33
N ASP A 112 10.83 -0.86 -13.26
CA ASP A 112 11.60 -1.58 -12.29
C ASP A 112 10.62 -2.51 -11.57
N ASP A 113 10.35 -3.66 -12.19
CA ASP A 113 9.72 -4.83 -11.58
C ASP A 113 10.62 -5.42 -10.47
N SER A 114 11.61 -4.65 -10.00
CA SER A 114 12.29 -4.98 -8.78
C SER A 114 11.22 -4.94 -7.68
N GLU A 115 10.77 -6.13 -7.32
CA GLU A 115 10.07 -6.44 -6.07
C GLU A 115 10.97 -6.04 -4.89
N GLY A 116 11.26 -4.74 -4.80
CA GLY A 116 11.82 -4.17 -3.59
C GLY A 116 10.83 -4.40 -2.44
N PRO A 117 11.27 -4.49 -1.19
CA PRO A 117 10.38 -4.59 -0.05
C PRO A 117 9.50 -3.35 -0.07
N HIS A 118 8.29 -3.50 -0.59
CA HIS A 118 7.28 -2.46 -0.56
C HIS A 118 7.03 -2.09 0.90
N GLY A 119 7.00 -0.80 1.23
CA GLY A 119 6.98 -0.31 2.60
C GLY A 119 5.93 -0.96 3.51
N CYS A 120 4.79 -1.42 2.95
CA CYS A 120 3.77 -2.17 3.69
C CYS A 120 4.19 -3.61 4.02
N ASP A 121 5.13 -4.22 3.31
CA ASP A 121 5.61 -5.57 3.59
C ASP A 121 6.53 -5.61 4.81
N SER A 122 7.14 -4.49 5.16
CA SER A 122 7.96 -4.37 6.37
C SER A 122 7.15 -4.19 7.65
N GLY A 123 5.83 -4.00 7.56
CA GLY A 123 4.97 -3.69 8.70
C GLY A 123 5.19 -2.29 9.29
N SER A 124 5.89 -1.42 8.56
CA SER A 124 6.31 -0.09 9.05
C SER A 124 5.32 1.03 8.71
N CYS A 125 4.15 0.71 8.14
CA CYS A 125 3.16 1.72 7.75
C CYS A 125 2.54 2.51 8.93
N PHE A 126 2.83 2.11 10.18
CA PHE A 126 2.23 2.70 11.39
C PHE A 126 3.27 2.97 12.50
N THR A 127 4.46 3.41 12.16
CA THR A 127 5.42 3.91 13.15
C THR A 127 5.52 5.43 13.11
#